data_d20149fdf02458e563cfae7da55e7699
#
_entry.id   d20149fdf02458e563cfae7da55e7699
#
_cell.length_a   1.000
_cell.length_b   1.000
_cell.length_c   1.000
_cell.angle_alpha   90.00
_cell.angle_beta   90.00
_cell.angle_gamma   90.00
#
_symmetry.space_group_name_H-M   'P 1'
#
loop_
_entity.id
_entity.type
_entity.pdbx_description
1 polymer ?
#
loop_
_entity_poly.entity_id
_entity_poly.type
_entity_poly.pdbx_seq_one_letter_code
_entity_poly.pdbx_strand_id
1 'polypeptide(L)'
;MATFMLVLLALYVLGKSTFIKNFMDLLVIPNIDNEYKKERARDELPQSAGGRTIMTTEPKFIPNEAVEITIGDNLKFKTRLVDCVGYLVNNAIGYLEDDMPRMVKTPWYEEEIPFEEAAEIGTRKVIAEHSTIGILVTTDGSITDIPREDYINAEERVVKELKEL
;
A
#
# COMPACT_ATOMS: atom_id res chain seq x y z
N MET A 1 0.54 -20.14 -14.82
CA MET A 1 1.33 -19.79 -13.64
C MET A 1 0.54 -18.79 -12.83
N ALA A 2 0.36 -19.03 -11.53
CA ALA A 2 -0.41 -18.16 -10.65
C ALA A 2 0.35 -16.83 -10.42
N THR A 3 -0.41 -15.74 -10.31
CA THR A 3 0.13 -14.43 -9.90
C THR A 3 -0.46 -14.07 -8.55
N PHE A 4 0.40 -13.86 -7.58
CA PHE A 4 0.01 -13.40 -6.24
C PHE A 4 0.22 -11.91 -6.09
N MET A 5 -0.84 -11.20 -5.75
CA MET A 5 -0.81 -9.78 -5.51
C MET A 5 -1.01 -9.51 -4.03
N LEU A 6 0.08 -9.08 -3.38
CA LEU A 6 0.06 -8.71 -1.97
C LEU A 6 -0.28 -7.23 -1.87
N VAL A 7 -1.44 -6.93 -1.33
CA VAL A 7 -1.86 -5.55 -1.09
C VAL A 7 -1.50 -5.15 0.33
N LEU A 8 -0.69 -4.10 0.44
CA LEU A 8 -0.39 -3.49 1.73
C LEU A 8 -1.34 -2.33 2.00
N LEU A 9 -2.12 -2.53 3.02
CA LEU A 9 -3.04 -1.56 3.56
C LEU A 9 -2.43 -1.01 4.84
N ALA A 10 -1.95 0.21 4.82
CA ALA A 10 -1.53 0.86 6.04
C ALA A 10 -2.52 1.96 6.38
N LEU A 11 -2.75 2.10 7.66
CA LEU A 11 -3.44 3.24 8.22
C LEU A 11 -2.40 4.32 8.44
N TYR A 12 -2.54 5.43 7.76
CA TYR A 12 -1.69 6.62 7.93
C TYR A 12 -0.19 6.37 8.21
N VAL A 13 0.65 6.58 7.21
CA VAL A 13 2.14 6.77 7.24
C VAL A 13 3.00 5.75 8.02
N LEU A 14 2.46 4.63 8.47
CA LEU A 14 3.18 3.73 9.36
C LEU A 14 4.00 2.67 8.63
N GLY A 15 5.29 2.93 8.44
CA GLY A 15 6.27 1.89 8.12
C GLY A 15 6.03 1.07 6.85
N LYS A 16 5.01 1.40 6.07
CA LYS A 16 4.57 0.68 4.87
C LYS A 16 5.69 0.55 3.84
N SER A 17 6.33 1.66 3.50
CA SER A 17 7.46 1.66 2.56
C SER A 17 8.65 0.87 3.09
N THR A 18 8.89 0.91 4.40
CA THR A 18 9.93 0.10 5.06
C THR A 18 9.57 -1.38 5.02
N PHE A 19 8.31 -1.73 5.28
CA PHE A 19 7.85 -3.11 5.15
C PHE A 19 7.99 -3.62 3.72
N ILE A 20 7.53 -2.85 2.73
CA ILE A 20 7.64 -3.20 1.30
C ILE A 20 9.11 -3.43 0.92
N LYS A 21 9.98 -2.49 1.28
CA LYS A 21 11.40 -2.60 1.01
C LYS A 21 12.00 -3.87 1.61
N ASN A 22 11.79 -4.12 2.89
CA ASN A 22 12.32 -5.30 3.57
C ASN A 22 11.73 -6.60 3.00
N PHE A 23 10.43 -6.63 2.70
CA PHE A 23 9.80 -7.80 2.09
C PHE A 23 10.40 -8.10 0.72
N MET A 24 10.57 -7.08 -0.11
CA MET A 24 11.19 -7.22 -1.43
C MET A 24 12.64 -7.65 -1.32
N ASP A 25 13.44 -7.00 -0.47
CA ASP A 25 14.87 -7.29 -0.31
C ASP A 25 15.15 -8.70 0.26
N LEU A 26 14.29 -9.17 1.17
CA LEU A 26 14.51 -10.42 1.87
C LEU A 26 13.86 -11.64 1.19
N LEU A 27 12.68 -11.44 0.58
CA LEU A 27 11.85 -12.56 0.11
C LEU A 27 11.63 -12.58 -1.41
N VAL A 28 11.61 -11.45 -2.07
CA VAL A 28 11.29 -11.40 -3.51
C VAL A 28 12.55 -11.32 -4.35
N ILE A 29 13.36 -10.29 -4.16
CA ILE A 29 14.55 -10.02 -4.99
C ILE A 29 15.56 -11.17 -4.99
N PRO A 30 15.89 -11.83 -3.87
CA PRO A 30 16.82 -12.96 -3.88
C PRO A 30 16.34 -14.15 -4.72
N ASN A 31 15.02 -14.30 -4.87
CA ASN A 31 14.39 -15.41 -5.57
C ASN A 31 14.01 -15.10 -7.04
N ILE A 32 14.45 -13.97 -7.58
CA ILE A 32 14.32 -13.64 -9.01
C ILE A 32 15.51 -14.24 -9.75
N ASP A 33 15.25 -15.15 -10.68
CA ASP A 33 16.31 -15.84 -11.46
C ASP A 33 16.96 -14.91 -12.50
N ASN A 34 16.20 -13.97 -13.06
CA ASN A 34 16.67 -13.08 -14.11
C ASN A 34 17.31 -11.82 -13.52
N GLU A 35 18.63 -11.62 -13.71
CA GLU A 35 19.38 -10.51 -13.14
C GLU A 35 18.87 -9.12 -13.60
N TYR A 36 18.47 -8.95 -14.86
CA TYR A 36 17.91 -7.69 -15.34
C TYR A 36 16.60 -7.34 -14.62
N LYS A 37 15.72 -8.32 -14.43
CA LYS A 37 14.48 -8.11 -13.68
C LYS A 37 14.73 -7.86 -12.20
N LYS A 38 15.78 -8.46 -11.65
CA LYS A 38 16.23 -8.28 -10.28
C LYS A 38 16.73 -6.85 -10.03
N GLU A 39 17.55 -6.31 -10.91
CA GLU A 39 18.02 -4.92 -10.83
C GLU A 39 16.85 -3.95 -10.98
N ARG A 40 16.00 -4.16 -11.98
CA ARG A 40 14.80 -3.33 -12.17
C ARG A 40 13.89 -3.33 -10.93
N ALA A 41 13.67 -4.50 -10.31
CA ALA A 41 12.88 -4.58 -9.10
C ALA A 41 13.50 -3.80 -7.92
N ARG A 42 14.85 -3.72 -7.84
CA ARG A 42 15.55 -2.88 -6.85
C ARG A 42 15.35 -1.38 -7.11
N ASP A 43 15.43 -0.97 -8.36
CA ASP A 43 15.27 0.44 -8.75
C ASP A 43 13.84 0.95 -8.49
N GLU A 44 12.86 0.06 -8.54
CA GLU A 44 11.45 0.37 -8.30
C GLU A 44 11.04 0.34 -6.82
N LEU A 45 11.97 0.01 -5.89
CA LEU A 45 11.70 0.02 -4.47
C LEU A 45 11.35 1.42 -3.96
N PRO A 46 10.40 1.53 -3.01
CA PRO A 46 10.07 2.81 -2.42
C PRO A 46 11.29 3.37 -1.67
N GLN A 47 11.59 4.62 -1.93
CA GLN A 47 12.56 5.35 -1.10
C GLN A 47 11.92 5.64 0.25
N SER A 48 12.65 5.37 1.33
CA SER A 48 12.22 5.70 2.69
C SER A 48 12.17 7.21 2.85
N ALA A 49 11.03 7.80 2.55
CA ALA A 49 10.80 9.20 2.85
C ALA A 49 10.36 9.30 4.31
N GLY A 50 11.12 10.00 5.12
CA GLY A 50 10.75 10.35 6.51
C GLY A 50 9.61 11.37 6.58
N GLY A 51 8.75 11.44 5.54
CA GLY A 51 7.66 12.40 5.44
C GLY A 51 6.42 11.93 6.20
N ARG A 52 5.87 12.83 7.01
CA ARG A 52 4.61 12.64 7.75
C ARG A 52 3.38 12.99 6.90
N THR A 53 3.56 13.44 5.67
CA THR A 53 2.48 13.93 4.82
C THR A 53 2.16 12.94 3.71
N ILE A 54 0.89 12.60 3.55
CA ILE A 54 0.42 11.79 2.44
C ILE A 54 0.43 12.64 1.17
N MET A 55 1.16 12.19 0.15
CA MET A 55 1.38 12.96 -1.08
C MET A 55 0.44 12.56 -2.22
N THR A 56 -0.04 11.32 -2.27
CA THR A 56 -0.83 10.78 -3.37
C THR A 56 -1.93 9.86 -2.88
N THR A 57 -3.02 9.80 -3.65
CA THR A 57 -4.13 8.84 -3.46
C THR A 57 -4.00 7.62 -4.37
N GLU A 58 -3.09 7.66 -5.35
CA GLU A 58 -2.96 6.59 -6.34
C GLU A 58 -2.22 5.38 -5.75
N PRO A 59 -2.78 4.17 -5.92
CA PRO A 59 -2.08 2.94 -5.59
C PRO A 59 -0.81 2.78 -6.43
N LYS A 60 0.26 2.31 -5.81
CA LYS A 60 1.54 2.07 -6.46
C LYS A 60 1.87 0.58 -6.50
N PHE A 61 2.12 0.06 -7.69
CA PHE A 61 2.54 -1.32 -7.88
C PHE A 61 4.07 -1.45 -7.77
N ILE A 62 4.54 -2.42 -6.99
CA ILE A 62 5.96 -2.61 -6.69
C ILE A 62 6.34 -4.09 -6.82
N PRO A 63 7.15 -4.47 -7.79
CA PRO A 63 7.49 -3.68 -8.96
C PRO A 63 6.29 -3.44 -9.88
N ASN A 64 6.39 -2.51 -10.84
CA ASN A 64 5.30 -2.19 -11.78
C ASN A 64 4.77 -3.42 -12.51
N GLU A 65 5.66 -4.31 -12.93
CA GLU A 65 5.32 -5.60 -13.51
C GLU A 65 5.60 -6.72 -12.51
N ALA A 66 4.65 -7.65 -12.37
CA ALA A 66 4.85 -8.80 -11.49
C ALA A 66 6.08 -9.62 -11.90
N VAL A 67 6.95 -9.91 -10.92
CA VAL A 67 8.17 -10.69 -11.13
C VAL A 67 7.95 -12.14 -10.78
N GLU A 68 8.55 -13.02 -11.58
CA GLU A 68 8.58 -14.45 -11.30
C GLU A 68 9.65 -14.72 -10.24
N ILE A 69 9.26 -15.47 -9.22
CA ILE A 69 10.17 -15.95 -8.19
C ILE A 69 10.10 -17.47 -8.10
N THR A 70 11.21 -18.06 -7.73
CA THR A 70 11.34 -19.51 -7.49
C THR A 70 11.65 -19.74 -6.02
N ILE A 71 10.80 -20.50 -5.34
CA ILE A 71 11.01 -20.88 -3.93
C ILE A 71 11.27 -22.39 -3.87
N GLY A 72 12.40 -22.75 -3.30
CA GLY A 72 12.85 -24.14 -3.31
C GLY A 72 13.06 -24.64 -4.74
N ASP A 73 12.87 -25.95 -4.94
CA ASP A 73 13.20 -26.56 -6.22
C ASP A 73 12.10 -26.46 -7.28
N ASN A 74 10.85 -26.27 -6.87
CA ASN A 74 9.69 -26.47 -7.76
C ASN A 74 8.58 -25.42 -7.69
N LEU A 75 8.56 -24.54 -6.71
CA LEU A 75 7.48 -23.58 -6.55
C LEU A 75 7.79 -22.29 -7.33
N LYS A 76 7.12 -22.11 -8.46
CA LYS A 76 7.24 -20.90 -9.29
C LYS A 76 5.93 -20.15 -9.35
N PHE A 77 5.97 -18.87 -9.07
CA PHE A 77 4.82 -17.95 -9.20
C PHE A 77 5.28 -16.53 -9.48
N LYS A 78 4.35 -15.71 -9.92
CA LYS A 78 4.58 -14.27 -10.06
C LYS A 78 4.06 -13.54 -8.84
N THR A 79 4.78 -12.53 -8.41
CA THR A 79 4.36 -11.69 -7.28
C THR A 79 4.63 -10.22 -7.54
N ARG A 80 3.85 -9.37 -6.93
CA ARG A 80 4.10 -7.94 -6.74
C ARG A 80 3.33 -7.44 -5.53
N LEU A 81 3.81 -6.36 -4.96
CA LEU A 81 3.13 -5.66 -3.87
C LEU A 81 2.36 -4.47 -4.42
N VAL A 82 1.29 -4.09 -3.73
CA VAL A 82 0.55 -2.88 -4.04
C VAL A 82 0.55 -2.00 -2.79
N ASP A 83 1.15 -0.83 -2.92
CA ASP A 83 1.16 0.19 -1.89
C ASP A 83 -0.05 1.10 -2.11
N CYS A 84 -1.02 1.08 -1.22
CA CYS A 84 -2.16 1.99 -1.26
C CYS A 84 -2.28 2.79 0.04
N VAL A 85 -2.94 3.94 -0.05
CA VAL A 85 -3.04 4.87 1.10
C VAL A 85 -3.78 4.24 2.26
N GLY A 86 -4.79 3.43 1.99
CA GLY A 86 -5.67 2.90 3.03
C GLY A 86 -6.73 3.92 3.45
N TYR A 87 -7.31 3.70 4.62
CA TYR A 87 -8.25 4.61 5.24
C TYR A 87 -7.53 5.61 6.12
N LEU A 88 -8.00 6.84 6.11
CA LEU A 88 -7.46 7.87 6.99
C LEU A 88 -7.88 7.60 8.45
N VAL A 89 -6.99 7.92 9.35
CA VAL A 89 -7.26 7.93 10.80
C VAL A 89 -7.58 9.36 11.24
N ASN A 90 -8.29 9.49 12.36
CA ASN A 90 -8.52 10.78 12.96
C ASN A 90 -7.18 11.48 13.25
N ASN A 91 -7.14 12.80 13.09
CA ASN A 91 -5.92 13.60 13.28
C ASN A 91 -4.76 13.29 12.31
N ALA A 92 -4.99 12.57 11.21
CA ALA A 92 -4.02 12.44 10.13
C ALA A 92 -3.64 13.83 9.57
N ILE A 93 -2.44 13.96 9.01
CA ILE A 93 -1.96 15.22 8.43
C ILE A 93 -1.91 15.11 6.91
N GLY A 94 -2.34 16.17 6.18
CA GLY A 94 -2.18 16.27 4.72
C GLY A 94 -3.44 15.98 3.91
N TYR A 95 -4.57 15.72 4.56
CA TYR A 95 -5.88 15.62 3.90
C TYR A 95 -6.66 16.94 3.90
N LEU A 96 -6.17 17.93 4.67
CA LEU A 96 -6.70 19.31 4.67
C LEU A 96 -5.70 20.26 4.02
N GLU A 97 -6.21 21.29 3.41
CA GLU A 97 -5.51 22.45 2.87
C GLU A 97 -6.30 23.70 3.29
N ASP A 98 -5.66 24.61 4.01
CA ASP A 98 -6.29 25.83 4.58
C ASP A 98 -7.58 25.52 5.37
N ASP A 99 -7.56 24.50 6.22
CA ASP A 99 -8.69 24.00 7.03
C ASP A 99 -9.88 23.47 6.21
N MET A 100 -9.73 23.31 4.90
CA MET A 100 -10.73 22.74 4.00
C MET A 100 -10.24 21.36 3.51
N PRO A 101 -11.18 20.44 3.17
CA PRO A 101 -10.79 19.18 2.54
C PRO A 101 -9.97 19.43 1.28
N ARG A 102 -8.77 18.86 1.23
CA ARG A 102 -7.92 18.93 0.04
C ARG A 102 -8.60 18.20 -1.11
N MET A 103 -8.82 18.91 -2.23
CA MET A 103 -9.43 18.35 -3.42
C MET A 103 -8.36 17.74 -4.34
N VAL A 104 -8.67 16.61 -4.96
CA VAL A 104 -7.75 15.89 -5.86
C VAL A 104 -8.46 15.37 -7.09
N LYS A 105 -7.75 15.37 -8.22
CA LYS A 105 -8.18 14.67 -9.44
C LYS A 105 -7.87 13.19 -9.32
N THR A 106 -8.78 12.36 -9.79
CA THR A 106 -8.60 10.92 -9.86
C THR A 106 -8.92 10.41 -11.27
N PRO A 107 -8.39 9.25 -11.68
CA PRO A 107 -8.75 8.65 -12.97
C PRO A 107 -10.22 8.20 -13.06
N TRP A 108 -10.94 8.18 -11.95
CA TRP A 108 -12.28 7.61 -11.85
C TRP A 108 -13.41 8.64 -11.94
N TYR A 109 -13.08 9.94 -11.79
CA TYR A 109 -14.05 11.04 -11.80
C TYR A 109 -13.56 12.19 -12.66
N GLU A 110 -14.49 12.86 -13.36
CA GLU A 110 -14.18 14.05 -14.16
C GLU A 110 -13.93 15.27 -13.27
N GLU A 111 -14.63 15.35 -12.13
CA GLU A 111 -14.49 16.43 -11.16
C GLU A 111 -13.49 16.05 -10.04
N GLU A 112 -12.96 17.08 -9.39
CA GLU A 112 -12.14 16.89 -8.21
C GLU A 112 -13.00 16.44 -7.03
N ILE A 113 -12.51 15.48 -6.26
CA ILE A 113 -13.15 14.95 -5.07
C ILE A 113 -12.25 15.11 -3.84
N PRO A 114 -12.81 15.07 -2.61
CA PRO A 114 -12.01 15.13 -1.41
C PRO A 114 -10.94 14.02 -1.37
N PHE A 115 -9.75 14.37 -0.90
CA PHE A 115 -8.61 13.43 -0.79
C PHE A 115 -8.96 12.14 -0.05
N GLU A 116 -9.72 12.26 1.05
CA GLU A 116 -10.17 11.12 1.84
C GLU A 116 -11.02 10.16 1.01
N GLU A 117 -12.01 10.70 0.30
CA GLU A 117 -12.86 9.90 -0.58
C GLU A 117 -12.08 9.23 -1.70
N ALA A 118 -11.15 9.96 -2.31
CA ALA A 118 -10.26 9.42 -3.35
C ALA A 118 -9.39 8.27 -2.83
N ALA A 119 -8.83 8.41 -1.62
CA ALA A 119 -8.03 7.38 -0.97
C ALA A 119 -8.85 6.11 -0.67
N GLU A 120 -10.07 6.28 -0.17
CA GLU A 120 -10.98 5.16 0.10
C GLU A 120 -11.39 4.42 -1.18
N ILE A 121 -11.77 5.14 -2.22
CA ILE A 121 -12.15 4.55 -3.51
C ILE A 121 -10.98 3.78 -4.11
N GLY A 122 -9.78 4.38 -4.13
CA GLY A 122 -8.58 3.73 -4.63
C GLY A 122 -8.25 2.46 -3.85
N THR A 123 -8.37 2.51 -2.53
CA THR A 123 -8.15 1.36 -1.65
C THR A 123 -9.14 0.23 -1.92
N ARG A 124 -10.43 0.52 -2.02
CA ARG A 124 -11.47 -0.48 -2.34
C ARG A 124 -11.26 -1.13 -3.69
N LYS A 125 -10.92 -0.33 -4.71
CA LYS A 125 -10.60 -0.87 -6.04
C LYS A 125 -9.41 -1.82 -6.01
N VAL A 126 -8.35 -1.47 -5.29
CA VAL A 126 -7.18 -2.33 -5.14
C VAL A 126 -7.53 -3.63 -4.42
N ILE A 127 -8.30 -3.56 -3.35
CA ILE A 127 -8.76 -4.73 -2.60
C ILE A 127 -9.58 -5.64 -3.52
N ALA A 128 -10.59 -5.11 -4.18
CA ALA A 128 -11.55 -5.89 -4.97
C ALA A 128 -10.95 -6.45 -6.27
N GLU A 129 -10.11 -5.69 -6.96
CA GLU A 129 -9.69 -6.01 -8.33
C GLU A 129 -8.26 -6.57 -8.41
N HIS A 130 -7.41 -6.26 -7.40
CA HIS A 130 -5.97 -6.53 -7.46
C HIS A 130 -5.41 -7.28 -6.25
N SER A 131 -6.25 -7.73 -5.33
CA SER A 131 -5.78 -8.38 -4.10
C SER A 131 -5.91 -9.90 -4.16
N THR A 132 -4.82 -10.60 -3.85
CA THR A 132 -4.84 -12.03 -3.51
C THR A 132 -4.67 -12.21 -2.01
N ILE A 133 -3.83 -11.37 -1.40
CA ILE A 133 -3.56 -11.35 0.04
C ILE A 133 -3.51 -9.89 0.47
N GLY A 134 -4.30 -9.54 1.48
CA GLY A 134 -4.26 -8.23 2.12
C GLY A 134 -3.41 -8.27 3.39
N ILE A 135 -2.49 -7.32 3.53
CA ILE A 135 -1.65 -7.15 4.72
C ILE A 135 -1.97 -5.79 5.33
N LEU A 136 -2.60 -5.80 6.50
CA LEU A 136 -2.84 -4.58 7.26
C LEU A 136 -1.65 -4.27 8.15
N VAL A 137 -1.03 -3.11 7.93
CA VAL A 137 0.06 -2.59 8.77
C VAL A 137 -0.52 -1.53 9.70
N THR A 138 -0.35 -1.72 10.99
CA THR A 138 -0.85 -0.82 12.03
C THR A 138 0.19 -0.58 13.12
N THR A 139 -0.15 0.16 14.17
CA THR A 139 0.74 0.54 15.27
C THR A 139 0.08 0.30 16.62
N ASP A 140 0.91 0.15 17.63
CA ASP A 140 0.50 0.17 19.05
C ASP A 140 0.37 1.59 19.64
N GLY A 141 0.58 2.64 18.80
CA GLY A 141 0.54 4.05 19.20
C GLY A 141 1.91 4.61 19.62
N SER A 142 2.96 3.79 19.68
CA SER A 142 4.30 4.23 20.15
C SER A 142 5.13 4.98 19.10
N ILE A 143 4.75 4.91 17.82
CA ILE A 143 5.57 5.42 16.71
C ILE A 143 5.12 6.83 16.25
N THR A 144 3.88 7.20 16.51
CA THR A 144 3.29 8.47 16.07
C THR A 144 2.72 9.26 17.23
N ASP A 145 2.43 10.54 16.99
CA ASP A 145 1.73 11.40 17.94
C ASP A 145 0.21 11.16 17.96
N ILE A 146 -0.29 10.19 17.17
CA ILE A 146 -1.69 9.81 17.09
C ILE A 146 -1.95 8.67 18.07
N PRO A 147 -2.92 8.82 18.99
CA PRO A 147 -3.26 7.77 19.95
C PRO A 147 -3.71 6.47 19.28
N ARG A 148 -3.46 5.35 19.95
CA ARG A 148 -3.84 4.00 19.45
C ARG A 148 -5.34 3.90 19.12
N GLU A 149 -6.18 4.55 19.89
CA GLU A 149 -7.63 4.54 19.76
C GLU A 149 -8.13 5.10 18.43
N ASP A 150 -7.40 6.07 17.86
CA ASP A 150 -7.78 6.71 16.59
C ASP A 150 -7.60 5.78 15.39
N TYR A 151 -6.83 4.70 15.53
CA TYR A 151 -6.63 3.72 14.48
C TYR A 151 -7.72 2.64 14.41
N ILE A 152 -8.43 2.37 15.51
CA ILE A 152 -9.34 1.22 15.64
C ILE A 152 -10.42 1.23 14.56
N ASN A 153 -11.10 2.34 14.37
CA ASN A 153 -12.19 2.44 13.39
C ASN A 153 -11.72 2.17 11.96
N ALA A 154 -10.57 2.71 11.59
CA ALA A 154 -10.00 2.49 10.25
C ALA A 154 -9.53 1.04 10.07
N GLU A 155 -8.96 0.42 11.10
CA GLU A 155 -8.60 -1.01 11.10
C GLU A 155 -9.82 -1.90 10.89
N GLU A 156 -10.90 -1.67 11.62
CA GLU A 156 -12.14 -2.44 11.50
C GLU A 156 -12.73 -2.35 10.09
N ARG A 157 -12.71 -1.15 9.49
CA ARG A 157 -13.17 -0.94 8.11
C ARG A 157 -12.33 -1.75 7.12
N VAL A 158 -10.99 -1.69 7.21
CA VAL A 158 -10.10 -2.45 6.34
C VAL A 158 -10.31 -3.96 6.50
N VAL A 159 -10.37 -4.44 7.74
CA VAL A 159 -10.57 -5.88 8.02
C VAL A 159 -11.93 -6.36 7.50
N LYS A 160 -12.97 -5.53 7.61
CA LYS A 160 -14.28 -5.86 7.06
C LYS A 160 -14.22 -6.02 5.54
N GLU A 161 -13.62 -5.08 4.83
CA GLU A 161 -13.49 -5.15 3.37
C GLU A 161 -12.64 -6.32 2.90
N LEU A 162 -11.55 -6.62 3.61
CA LEU A 162 -10.72 -7.81 3.31
C LEU A 162 -11.45 -9.13 3.53
N LYS A 163 -12.45 -9.17 4.39
CA LYS A 163 -13.26 -10.39 4.63
C LYS A 163 -14.39 -10.57 3.62
N GLU A 164 -14.76 -9.54 2.89
CA GLU A 164 -15.78 -9.59 1.84
C GLU A 164 -15.23 -10.06 0.49
N LEU A 165 -13.90 -10.26 0.39
CA LEU A 165 -13.21 -10.89 -0.76
C LEU A 165 -13.31 -12.43 -0.70
#